data_7ebbfd7f6d5277cf3342f2eb64b03735
#
_entry.id   7ebbfd7f6d5277cf3342f2eb64b03735
#
_cell.length_a   1.000
_cell.length_b   1.000
_cell.length_c   1.000
_cell.angle_alpha   90.00
_cell.angle_beta   90.00
_cell.angle_gamma   90.00
#
_symmetry.space_group_name_H-M   'P 1'
#
loop_
_entity.id
_entity.type
_entity.pdbx_description
1 polymer ?
#
loop_
_entity_poly.entity_id
_entity_poly.type
_entity_poly.pdbx_seq_one_letter_code
_entity_poly.pdbx_strand_id
1 'polypeptide(L)'
;KEVRNGLSVLRPEYIILFKAKAYLDLQKRKDLGEKVDSSDIKKHKKDVLRIASELMLEKVEELPIAVDADIHSFIDLLEQEPFDQNSLKRYGLKNEDVVELLKQVFG
;
A
#
# COMPACT_ATOMS: atom_id res chain seq x y z
N LYS A 1 8.79 16.29 -23.20
CA LYS A 1 8.40 15.97 -22.68
C LYS A 1 8.13 15.73 -21.99
N GLU A 2 8.25 15.81 -22.02
CA GLU A 2 7.86 15.46 -21.32
C GLU A 2 7.45 15.08 -20.74
N VAL A 3 7.56 15.05 -21.10
CA VAL A 3 7.10 14.63 -20.52
C VAL A 3 6.88 14.34 -20.04
N ARG A 4 6.96 14.15 -20.24
CA ARG A 4 6.81 14.05 -19.68
C ARG A 4 6.34 13.84 -19.08
N ASN A 5 6.43 13.85 -19.28
CA ASN A 5 6.03 13.84 -18.54
C ASN A 5 5.44 13.48 -17.83
N GLY A 6 5.20 13.43 -18.18
CA GLY A 6 4.36 13.46 -16.98
C GLY A 6 4.14 12.10 -16.35
N LEU A 7 4.21 11.05 -17.08
CA LEU A 7 4.03 9.67 -16.60
C LEU A 7 5.16 9.21 -15.71
N SER A 8 6.32 9.71 -15.97
CA SER A 8 7.50 9.39 -15.17
C SER A 8 7.45 10.05 -13.79
N VAL A 9 6.40 10.79 -13.53
CA VAL A 9 6.25 11.57 -12.31
C VAL A 9 5.54 10.81 -11.20
N LEU A 10 5.07 9.60 -11.47
CA LEU A 10 4.42 8.80 -10.43
C LEU A 10 5.46 8.30 -9.43
N ARG A 11 5.49 8.92 -8.27
CA ARG A 11 6.38 8.54 -7.19
C ARG A 11 5.91 7.23 -6.55
N PRO A 12 6.85 6.39 -6.05
CA PRO A 12 6.47 5.15 -5.36
C PRO A 12 5.48 5.36 -4.23
N GLU A 13 5.61 6.45 -3.49
CA GLU A 13 4.71 6.77 -2.39
C GLU A 13 3.26 6.88 -2.87
N TYR A 14 3.05 7.54 -4.00
CA TYR A 14 1.70 7.71 -4.54
C TYR A 14 1.14 6.40 -5.09
N ILE A 15 2.00 5.55 -5.64
CA ILE A 15 1.58 4.23 -6.10
C ILE A 15 1.11 3.39 -4.91
N ILE A 16 1.83 3.46 -3.79
CA ILE A 16 1.43 2.78 -2.56
C ILE A 16 0.05 3.26 -2.09
N LEU A 17 -0.17 4.57 -2.09
CA LEU A 17 -1.46 5.14 -1.70
C LEU A 17 -2.59 4.62 -2.59
N PHE A 18 -2.35 4.57 -3.89
CA PHE A 18 -3.32 4.07 -4.85
C PHE A 18 -3.64 2.59 -4.61
N LYS A 19 -2.61 1.78 -4.42
CA LYS A 19 -2.77 0.35 -4.16
C LYS A 19 -3.47 0.08 -2.84
N ALA A 20 -3.14 0.85 -1.81
CA ALA A 20 -3.77 0.74 -0.51
C ALA A 20 -5.26 1.05 -0.59
N LYS A 21 -5.63 2.11 -1.31
CA LYS A 21 -7.01 2.46 -1.52
C LYS A 21 -7.77 1.37 -2.28
N ALA A 22 -7.16 0.84 -3.33
CA ALA A 22 -7.76 -0.24 -4.11
C ALA A 22 -8.00 -1.47 -3.24
N TYR A 23 -7.04 -1.81 -2.38
CA TYR A 23 -7.17 -2.91 -1.44
C TYR A 23 -8.37 -2.70 -0.51
N LEU A 24 -8.47 -1.51 0.07
CA LEU A 24 -9.56 -1.19 1.00
C LEU A 24 -10.92 -1.23 0.31
N ASP A 25 -11.01 -0.69 -0.90
CA ASP A 25 -12.25 -0.69 -1.67
C ASP A 25 -12.71 -2.12 -1.99
N LEU A 26 -11.78 -2.96 -2.44
CA LEU A 26 -12.10 -4.34 -2.78
C LEU A 26 -12.49 -5.14 -1.55
N GLN A 27 -11.80 -4.91 -0.43
CA GLN A 27 -12.11 -5.57 0.82
C GLN A 27 -13.51 -5.19 1.30
N LYS A 28 -13.85 -3.92 1.19
CA LYS A 28 -15.17 -3.41 1.55
C LYS A 28 -16.26 -4.03 0.69
N ARG A 29 -16.04 -4.13 -0.62
CA ARG A 29 -17.00 -4.76 -1.53
C ARG A 29 -17.21 -6.22 -1.19
N LYS A 30 -16.14 -6.92 -0.86
CA LYS A 30 -16.23 -8.31 -0.45
C LYS A 30 -17.06 -8.45 0.82
N ASP A 31 -16.85 -7.58 1.79
CA ASP A 31 -17.60 -7.57 3.05
C ASP A 31 -19.08 -7.30 2.82
N LEU A 32 -19.42 -6.54 1.78
CA LEU A 32 -20.80 -6.25 1.41
C LEU A 32 -21.47 -7.36 0.60
N GLY A 33 -20.75 -8.44 0.35
CA GLY A 33 -21.27 -9.58 -0.40
C GLY A 33 -21.14 -9.51 -1.90
N GLU A 34 -20.39 -8.54 -2.42
CA GLU A 34 -20.15 -8.45 -3.85
C GLU A 34 -19.13 -9.50 -4.28
N LYS A 35 -19.23 -9.88 -5.55
CA LYS A 35 -18.26 -10.81 -6.12
C LYS A 35 -16.95 -10.11 -6.37
N VAL A 36 -15.99 -10.35 -5.48
CA VAL A 36 -14.64 -9.81 -5.61
C VAL A 36 -13.66 -10.98 -5.60
N ASP A 37 -12.72 -10.96 -6.54
CA ASP A 37 -11.69 -11.98 -6.60
C ASP A 37 -10.68 -11.75 -5.48
N SER A 38 -10.53 -12.75 -4.62
CA SER A 38 -9.58 -12.68 -3.51
C SER A 38 -8.14 -12.50 -3.99
N SER A 39 -7.82 -13.03 -5.16
CA SER A 39 -6.47 -12.89 -5.72
C SER A 39 -6.15 -11.44 -6.07
N ASP A 40 -7.14 -10.67 -6.52
CA ASP A 40 -6.96 -9.24 -6.81
C ASP A 40 -6.66 -8.46 -5.52
N ILE A 41 -7.36 -8.78 -4.44
CA ILE A 41 -7.13 -8.16 -3.14
C ILE A 41 -5.69 -8.43 -2.68
N LYS A 42 -5.27 -9.69 -2.75
CA LYS A 42 -3.93 -10.10 -2.35
C LYS A 42 -2.86 -9.45 -3.22
N LYS A 43 -3.14 -9.27 -4.49
CA LYS A 43 -2.22 -8.67 -5.45
C LYS A 43 -1.89 -7.22 -5.07
N HIS A 44 -2.90 -6.44 -4.75
CA HIS A 44 -2.67 -5.04 -4.34
C HIS A 44 -1.83 -4.95 -3.08
N LYS A 45 -2.11 -5.80 -2.11
CA LYS A 45 -1.34 -5.85 -0.87
C LYS A 45 0.11 -6.24 -1.14
N LYS A 46 0.33 -7.23 -2.00
CA LYS A 46 1.64 -7.69 -2.38
C LYS A 46 2.44 -6.60 -3.11
N ASP A 47 1.75 -5.83 -3.96
CA ASP A 47 2.37 -4.72 -4.67
C ASP A 47 2.88 -3.65 -3.71
N VAL A 48 2.11 -3.35 -2.66
CA VAL A 48 2.54 -2.40 -1.63
C VAL A 48 3.84 -2.89 -0.97
N LEU A 49 3.88 -4.16 -0.58
CA LEU A 49 5.07 -4.75 0.03
C LEU A 49 6.26 -4.66 -0.91
N ARG A 50 6.06 -5.02 -2.17
CA ARG A 50 7.10 -4.98 -3.17
C ARG A 50 7.68 -3.58 -3.33
N ILE A 51 6.81 -2.59 -3.50
CA ILE A 51 7.25 -1.20 -3.68
C ILE A 51 7.99 -0.72 -2.44
N ALA A 52 7.46 -1.00 -1.27
CA ALA A 52 8.08 -0.58 -0.02
C ALA A 52 9.45 -1.22 0.19
N SER A 53 9.63 -2.46 -0.31
CA SER A 53 10.86 -3.21 -0.12
C SER A 53 11.93 -2.88 -1.16
N GLU A 54 11.53 -2.63 -2.40
CA GLU A 54 12.46 -2.48 -3.51
C GLU A 54 12.82 -1.04 -3.83
N LEU A 55 11.98 -0.08 -3.43
CA LEU A 55 12.19 1.32 -3.78
C LEU A 55 12.41 2.16 -2.53
N MET A 56 13.20 3.21 -2.69
CA MET A 56 13.40 4.18 -1.61
C MET A 56 12.19 5.09 -1.53
N LEU A 57 11.64 5.24 -0.34
CA LEU A 57 10.48 6.09 -0.09
C LEU A 57 10.90 7.35 0.65
N GLU A 58 10.31 8.46 0.26
CA GLU A 58 10.51 9.72 0.95
C GLU A 58 9.27 10.06 1.76
N LYS A 59 9.47 10.81 2.83
CA LYS A 59 8.36 11.22 3.67
C LYS A 59 7.39 12.10 2.88
N VAL A 60 6.11 11.79 2.98
CA VAL A 60 5.04 12.58 2.38
C VAL A 60 4.46 13.47 3.47
N GLU A 61 4.62 14.77 3.32
CA GLU A 61 4.26 15.71 4.37
C GLU A 61 2.79 16.11 4.35
N GLU A 62 2.22 16.22 3.16
CA GLU A 62 0.83 16.66 3.04
C GLU A 62 0.02 15.67 2.22
N LEU A 63 -1.11 15.26 2.77
CA LEU A 63 -2.07 14.40 2.08
C LEU A 63 -3.46 14.97 2.27
N PRO A 64 -4.32 14.85 1.24
CA PRO A 64 -5.75 15.13 1.44
C PRO A 64 -6.29 14.30 2.58
N ILE A 65 -7.24 14.84 3.32
CA ILE A 65 -7.79 14.15 4.50
C ILE A 65 -8.29 12.76 4.16
N ALA A 66 -8.98 12.60 3.05
CA ALA A 66 -9.51 11.30 2.64
C ALA A 66 -8.40 10.29 2.36
N VAL A 67 -7.32 10.72 1.73
CA VAL A 67 -6.17 9.84 1.41
C VAL A 67 -5.43 9.47 2.69
N ASP A 68 -5.24 10.44 3.57
CA ASP A 68 -4.59 10.23 4.86
C ASP A 68 -5.36 9.19 5.68
N ALA A 69 -6.68 9.31 5.74
CA ALA A 69 -7.53 8.35 6.44
C ALA A 69 -7.41 6.95 5.83
N ASP A 70 -7.39 6.87 4.50
CA ASP A 70 -7.27 5.58 3.81
C ASP A 70 -5.95 4.89 4.12
N ILE A 71 -4.83 5.62 4.06
CA ILE A 71 -3.54 5.00 4.33
C ILE A 71 -3.39 4.58 5.78
N HIS A 72 -3.92 5.37 6.71
CA HIS A 72 -3.91 4.98 8.12
C HIS A 72 -4.75 3.74 8.37
N SER A 73 -5.92 3.65 7.72
CA SER A 73 -6.76 2.46 7.82
C SER A 73 -6.03 1.23 7.27
N PHE A 74 -5.32 1.39 6.16
CA PHE A 74 -4.54 0.31 5.58
C PHE A 74 -3.43 -0.15 6.54
N ILE A 75 -2.72 0.79 7.14
CA ILE A 75 -1.64 0.48 8.09
C ILE A 75 -2.20 -0.26 9.31
N ASP A 76 -3.33 0.20 9.85
CA ASP A 76 -3.98 -0.47 10.98
C ASP A 76 -4.38 -1.89 10.61
N LEU A 77 -4.89 -2.06 9.40
CA LEU A 77 -5.29 -3.37 8.91
C LEU A 77 -4.10 -4.33 8.80
N LEU A 78 -2.92 -3.81 8.45
CA LEU A 78 -1.70 -4.62 8.38
C LEU A 78 -1.28 -5.18 9.72
N GLU A 79 -1.64 -4.53 10.81
CA GLU A 79 -1.36 -5.04 12.14
C GLU A 79 -2.24 -6.23 12.48
N GLN A 80 -3.45 -6.28 11.94
CA GLN A 80 -4.39 -7.38 12.15
C GLN A 80 -4.25 -8.47 11.09
N GLU A 81 -3.97 -8.07 9.86
CA GLU A 81 -3.81 -8.97 8.72
C GLU A 81 -2.46 -8.70 8.06
N PRO A 82 -1.39 -9.31 8.57
CA PRO A 82 -0.05 -9.05 8.07
C PRO A 82 0.15 -9.50 6.63
N PHE A 83 1.22 -9.02 6.03
CA PHE A 83 1.63 -9.49 4.71
C PHE A 83 1.94 -10.99 4.77
N ASP A 84 1.85 -11.62 3.61
CA ASP A 84 2.21 -13.03 3.45
C ASP A 84 3.64 -13.27 3.93
N GLN A 85 3.80 -14.25 4.81
CA GLN A 85 5.11 -14.57 5.39
C GLN A 85 6.13 -14.96 4.34
N ASN A 86 5.72 -15.67 3.30
CA ASN A 86 6.62 -16.05 2.23
C ASN A 86 7.15 -14.83 1.49
N SER A 87 6.30 -13.85 1.26
CA SER A 87 6.70 -12.60 0.62
C SER A 87 7.65 -11.79 1.50
N LEU A 88 7.35 -11.70 2.79
CA LEU A 88 8.22 -11.02 3.74
C LEU A 88 9.59 -11.67 3.81
N LYS A 89 9.61 -12.99 3.87
CA LYS A 89 10.83 -13.77 3.93
C LYS A 89 11.70 -13.56 2.68
N ARG A 90 11.04 -13.46 1.54
CA ARG A 90 11.71 -13.22 0.27
C ARG A 90 12.51 -11.92 0.27
N TYR A 91 11.98 -10.89 0.94
CA TYR A 91 12.64 -9.59 1.05
C TYR A 91 13.47 -9.44 2.32
N GLY A 92 13.46 -10.45 3.18
CA GLY A 92 14.20 -10.39 4.44
C GLY A 92 13.64 -9.40 5.43
N LEU A 93 12.34 -9.16 5.38
CA LEU A 93 11.65 -8.19 6.22
C LEU A 93 10.65 -8.85 7.15
N LYS A 94 10.31 -8.13 8.21
CA LYS A 94 9.21 -8.51 9.09
C LYS A 94 8.03 -7.60 8.82
N ASN A 95 6.82 -8.07 9.13
CA ASN A 95 5.63 -7.26 8.94
C ASN A 95 5.72 -5.93 9.67
N GLU A 96 6.20 -5.95 10.91
CA GLU A 96 6.34 -4.73 11.70
C GLU A 96 7.34 -3.74 11.11
N ASP A 97 8.37 -4.23 10.40
CA ASP A 97 9.32 -3.36 9.72
C ASP A 97 8.64 -2.56 8.61
N VAL A 98 7.78 -3.23 7.85
CA VAL A 98 7.04 -2.58 6.76
C VAL A 98 6.01 -1.60 7.31
N VAL A 99 5.29 -2.01 8.35
CA VAL A 99 4.30 -1.16 9.00
C VAL A 99 4.96 0.12 9.52
N GLU A 100 6.10 -0.02 10.18
CA GLU A 100 6.82 1.13 10.70
C GLU A 100 7.32 2.05 9.58
N LEU A 101 7.84 1.47 8.51
CA LEU A 101 8.27 2.24 7.34
C LEU A 101 7.11 3.06 6.78
N LEU A 102 5.94 2.46 6.63
CA LEU A 102 4.76 3.17 6.14
C LEU A 102 4.34 4.29 7.09
N LYS A 103 4.43 4.05 8.39
CA LYS A 103 4.15 5.09 9.40
C LYS A 103 5.13 6.25 9.28
N GLN A 104 6.39 5.97 9.01
CA GLN A 104 7.39 7.02 8.82
C GLN A 104 7.15 7.82 7.55
N VAL A 105 6.71 7.17 6.50
CA VAL A 105 6.48 7.82 5.21
C VAL A 105 5.19 8.62 5.21
N PHE A 106 4.12 8.08 5.75
CA PHE A 106 2.79 8.68 5.66
C PHE A 106 2.24 9.20 6.99
N GLY A 107 2.95 8.99 8.01
CA GLY A 107 2.54 9.32 9.27
C GLY A 107 2.36 9.87 10.23
#